data_44c65da9ce0d85f3d940e0ec37e91357
#
_entry.id   44c65da9ce0d85f3d940e0ec37e91357
#
_cell.length_a   1.000
_cell.length_b   1.000
_cell.length_c   1.000
_cell.angle_alpha   90.00
_cell.angle_beta   90.00
_cell.angle_gamma   90.00
#
_symmetry.space_group_name_H-M   'P 1'
#
loop_
_entity.id
_entity.type
_entity.pdbx_description
1 polymer ?
#
loop_
_entity_poly.entity_id
_entity_poly.type
_entity_poly.pdbx_seq_one_letter_code
_entity_poly.pdbx_strand_id
1 'polypeptide(L)'
;MSDTSSPGVAPERLTELVRKAPLSFVGTVTRVGGTSLAAFPADARNERTTVVRVDQVLHAPEAFRQLAGSEVTVQLAPDDDLLAVGDTRAFFTQGLVFGETLGVTEVGRLPAETVQRHVSLAATTADELPFSAVQREIRNQDLAAHAAEADAVVVATVAGLEDLGLPSYSEHAPHWWRATLDVSHVEAGAVEPGRISVLYPSSEDVRWRHVPKPLPGQPGLWLLHGTSGELAAHAPYRLLDADDYQPAQKLADLRERR
;
A
#
# COMPACT_ATOMS: atom_id res chain seq x y z
N MET A 1 7.94 45.10 8.17
CA MET A 1 7.64 44.08 7.15
C MET A 1 8.18 42.77 7.68
N SER A 2 7.33 42.04 8.36
CA SER A 2 7.71 40.75 8.97
C SER A 2 7.41 39.66 7.95
N ASP A 3 8.46 39.04 7.46
CA ASP A 3 8.43 37.92 6.53
C ASP A 3 7.98 36.69 7.31
N THR A 4 6.68 36.37 7.22
CA THR A 4 6.10 35.19 7.83
C THR A 4 6.25 34.05 6.82
N SER A 5 7.46 33.53 6.67
CA SER A 5 7.69 32.26 5.98
C SER A 5 7.00 31.16 6.79
N SER A 6 5.82 30.74 6.35
CA SER A 6 5.17 29.54 6.86
C SER A 6 6.15 28.35 6.73
N PRO A 7 6.40 27.60 7.80
CA PRO A 7 7.28 26.44 7.72
C PRO A 7 6.70 25.47 6.71
N GLY A 8 7.44 25.22 5.64
CA GLY A 8 7.08 24.19 4.67
C GLY A 8 6.92 22.86 5.42
N VAL A 9 5.83 22.15 5.16
CA VAL A 9 5.64 20.81 5.72
C VAL A 9 6.83 19.96 5.30
N ALA A 10 7.50 19.34 6.27
CA ALA A 10 8.63 18.47 5.99
C ALA A 10 8.22 17.37 5.02
N PRO A 11 9.00 17.06 3.97
CA PRO A 11 8.70 16.02 2.99
C PRO A 11 8.36 14.67 3.64
N GLU A 12 8.96 14.37 4.79
CA GLU A 12 8.73 13.18 5.59
C GLU A 12 7.29 13.05 6.08
N ARG A 13 6.67 14.17 6.54
CA ARG A 13 5.28 14.16 6.98
C ARG A 13 4.31 13.90 5.84
N LEU A 14 4.56 14.45 4.65
CA LEU A 14 3.75 14.18 3.47
C LEU A 14 3.84 12.68 3.10
N THR A 15 5.05 12.13 3.06
CA THR A 15 5.29 10.71 2.78
C THR A 15 4.59 9.80 3.78
N GLU A 16 4.64 10.14 5.08
CA GLU A 16 3.94 9.39 6.13
C GLU A 16 2.42 9.41 5.94
N LEU A 17 1.84 10.57 5.66
CA LEU A 17 0.40 10.72 5.42
C LEU A 17 -0.04 9.94 4.16
N VAL A 18 0.73 10.05 3.06
CA VAL A 18 0.45 9.31 1.82
C VAL A 18 0.54 7.79 2.02
N ARG A 19 1.48 7.32 2.85
CA ARG A 19 1.62 5.89 3.18
C ARG A 19 0.41 5.35 3.95
N LYS A 20 -0.13 6.14 4.89
CA LYS A 20 -1.25 5.73 5.76
C LYS A 20 -2.63 5.92 5.13
N ALA A 21 -2.74 6.76 4.11
CA ALA A 21 -4.01 7.18 3.54
C ALA A 21 -4.24 6.57 2.14
N PRO A 22 -5.06 5.51 2.02
CA PRO A 22 -5.42 4.94 0.73
C PRO A 22 -6.22 5.90 -0.17
N LEU A 23 -6.82 6.96 0.41
CA LEU A 23 -7.53 8.00 -0.32
C LEU A 23 -7.04 9.37 0.14
N SER A 24 -6.59 10.20 -0.81
CA SER A 24 -6.16 11.58 -0.55
C SER A 24 -6.73 12.52 -1.60
N PHE A 25 -7.27 13.66 -1.17
CA PHE A 25 -7.87 14.63 -2.06
C PHE A 25 -7.74 16.06 -1.50
N VAL A 26 -7.78 17.05 -2.39
CA VAL A 26 -8.06 18.44 -2.02
C VAL A 26 -9.57 18.63 -2.04
N GLY A 27 -10.12 19.24 -1.01
CA GLY A 27 -11.55 19.50 -0.96
C GLY A 27 -11.90 20.71 -0.10
N THR A 28 -13.10 21.23 -0.36
CA THR A 28 -13.68 22.39 0.32
C THR A 28 -14.84 21.97 1.20
N VAL A 29 -14.82 22.39 2.45
CA VAL A 29 -15.89 22.11 3.42
C VAL A 29 -17.18 22.81 2.98
N THR A 30 -18.23 22.04 2.76
CA THR A 30 -19.57 22.54 2.39
C THR A 30 -20.53 22.57 3.58
N ARG A 31 -20.31 21.72 4.60
CA ARG A 31 -21.18 21.59 5.76
C ARG A 31 -20.41 21.06 6.97
N VAL A 32 -20.66 21.62 8.14
CA VAL A 32 -20.14 21.16 9.44
C VAL A 32 -21.28 20.56 10.26
N GLY A 33 -21.01 19.51 11.02
CA GLY A 33 -22.02 18.78 11.81
C GLY A 33 -23.01 17.98 10.98
N GLY A 34 -22.73 17.80 9.68
CA GLY A 34 -23.60 17.14 8.71
C GLY A 34 -22.99 15.90 8.09
N THR A 35 -23.80 15.19 7.32
CA THR A 35 -23.40 14.02 6.56
C THR A 35 -24.07 13.99 5.20
N SER A 36 -23.40 13.44 4.19
CA SER A 36 -23.98 13.04 2.91
C SER A 36 -24.53 11.61 2.94
N LEU A 37 -24.30 10.87 4.04
CA LEU A 37 -24.65 9.46 4.20
C LEU A 37 -26.05 9.31 4.79
N ALA A 38 -26.97 8.67 4.08
CA ALA A 38 -28.34 8.44 4.56
C ALA A 38 -28.40 7.55 5.82
N ALA A 39 -27.48 6.59 5.93
CA ALA A 39 -27.42 5.61 7.02
C ALA A 39 -26.42 5.95 8.14
N PHE A 40 -25.86 7.17 8.16
CA PHE A 40 -24.89 7.56 9.19
C PHE A 40 -25.60 7.74 10.55
N PRO A 41 -25.11 7.12 11.64
CA PRO A 41 -25.73 7.22 12.95
C PRO A 41 -25.89 8.67 13.41
N ALA A 42 -27.08 9.00 13.95
CA ALA A 42 -27.38 10.39 14.35
C ALA A 42 -26.48 10.89 15.50
N ASP A 43 -26.09 9.98 16.39
CA ASP A 43 -25.19 10.23 17.51
C ASP A 43 -23.72 10.42 17.10
N ALA A 44 -23.32 9.93 15.93
CA ALA A 44 -22.02 10.18 15.34
C ALA A 44 -21.93 11.54 14.60
N ARG A 45 -23.06 12.26 14.44
CA ARG A 45 -23.11 13.60 13.82
C ARG A 45 -22.76 14.65 14.87
N ASN A 46 -21.56 15.13 14.83
CA ASN A 46 -21.07 16.19 15.72
C ASN A 46 -20.22 17.20 14.91
N GLU A 47 -19.68 18.20 15.58
CA GLU A 47 -18.85 19.24 14.97
C GLU A 47 -17.60 18.70 14.24
N ARG A 48 -17.17 17.45 14.54
CA ARG A 48 -16.06 16.76 13.85
C ARG A 48 -16.54 15.96 12.64
N THR A 49 -17.83 15.90 12.36
CA THR A 49 -18.36 15.30 11.13
C THR A 49 -18.61 16.41 10.12
N THR A 50 -17.93 16.37 9.00
CA THR A 50 -18.01 17.44 8.00
C THR A 50 -18.25 16.87 6.61
N VAL A 51 -18.99 17.59 5.79
CA VAL A 51 -19.18 17.27 4.37
C VAL A 51 -18.20 18.12 3.57
N VAL A 52 -17.43 17.47 2.73
CA VAL A 52 -16.38 18.07 1.91
C VAL A 52 -16.69 17.77 0.45
N ARG A 53 -16.77 18.81 -0.39
CA ARG A 53 -16.75 18.63 -1.85
C ARG A 53 -15.33 18.38 -2.28
N VAL A 54 -15.13 17.29 -3.01
CA VAL A 54 -13.81 16.93 -3.57
C VAL A 54 -13.51 17.86 -4.76
N ASP A 55 -12.50 18.67 -4.65
CA ASP A 55 -12.07 19.57 -5.72
C ASP A 55 -11.06 18.90 -6.65
N GLN A 56 -10.14 18.07 -6.08
CA GLN A 56 -9.14 17.32 -6.82
C GLN A 56 -8.79 16.02 -6.09
N VAL A 57 -8.76 14.90 -6.80
CA VAL A 57 -8.22 13.63 -6.28
C VAL A 57 -6.70 13.62 -6.43
N LEU A 58 -5.98 13.36 -5.33
CA LEU A 58 -4.52 13.30 -5.30
C LEU A 58 -4.02 11.86 -5.42
N HIS A 59 -4.67 10.94 -4.70
CA HIS A 59 -4.47 9.50 -4.72
C HIS A 59 -5.77 8.79 -4.35
N ALA A 60 -6.09 7.70 -5.04
CA ALA A 60 -7.26 6.88 -4.75
C ALA A 60 -7.12 5.46 -5.33
N PRO A 61 -7.76 4.45 -4.73
CA PRO A 61 -8.07 3.19 -5.40
C PRO A 61 -8.84 3.44 -6.70
N GLU A 62 -8.76 2.51 -7.64
CA GLU A 62 -9.37 2.65 -8.99
C GLU A 62 -10.85 3.06 -8.93
N ALA A 63 -11.63 2.45 -8.03
CA ALA A 63 -13.06 2.72 -7.86
C ALA A 63 -13.38 4.16 -7.45
N PHE A 64 -12.40 4.91 -6.94
CA PHE A 64 -12.58 6.26 -6.38
C PHE A 64 -11.82 7.36 -7.14
N ARG A 65 -11.24 7.05 -8.30
CA ARG A 65 -10.48 8.04 -9.10
C ARG A 65 -11.33 9.20 -9.62
N GLN A 66 -12.64 8.99 -9.76
CA GLN A 66 -13.57 9.97 -10.33
C GLN A 66 -14.41 10.72 -9.27
N LEU A 67 -13.90 10.86 -8.05
CA LEU A 67 -14.60 11.54 -6.96
C LEU A 67 -14.63 13.08 -7.11
N ALA A 68 -13.86 13.67 -8.00
CA ALA A 68 -13.87 15.13 -8.21
C ALA A 68 -15.30 15.64 -8.49
N GLY A 69 -15.72 16.68 -7.77
CA GLY A 69 -17.08 17.24 -7.80
C GLY A 69 -18.10 16.56 -6.87
N SER A 70 -17.79 15.38 -6.33
CA SER A 70 -18.66 14.67 -5.38
C SER A 70 -18.51 15.19 -3.95
N GLU A 71 -19.55 14.98 -3.13
CA GLU A 71 -19.47 15.22 -1.68
C GLU A 71 -19.08 13.94 -0.94
N VAL A 72 -18.16 14.08 0.01
CA VAL A 72 -17.66 13.03 0.90
C VAL A 72 -17.87 13.44 2.34
N THR A 73 -18.37 12.55 3.18
CA THR A 73 -18.44 12.77 4.61
C THR A 73 -17.10 12.41 5.25
N VAL A 74 -16.48 13.38 5.93
CA VAL A 74 -15.21 13.22 6.63
C VAL A 74 -15.44 13.28 8.13
N GLN A 75 -15.01 12.24 8.84
CA GLN A 75 -14.87 12.27 10.28
C GLN A 75 -13.48 12.81 10.61
N LEU A 76 -13.41 14.01 11.18
CA LEU A 76 -12.14 14.69 11.53
C LEU A 76 -11.42 13.95 12.68
N ALA A 77 -10.10 13.97 12.64
CA ALA A 77 -9.26 13.44 13.69
C ALA A 77 -9.51 14.15 15.03
N PRO A 78 -9.49 13.44 16.18
CA PRO A 78 -9.89 14.01 17.47
C PRO A 78 -8.98 15.16 17.94
N ASP A 79 -7.71 15.12 17.59
CA ASP A 79 -6.69 16.05 18.08
C ASP A 79 -6.45 17.26 17.15
N ASP A 80 -7.09 17.27 15.98
CA ASP A 80 -6.94 18.35 15.00
C ASP A 80 -8.00 19.45 15.21
N ASP A 81 -7.69 20.68 14.74
CA ASP A 81 -8.61 21.82 14.79
C ASP A 81 -9.90 21.54 14.03
N LEU A 82 -11.01 22.13 14.48
CA LEU A 82 -12.26 22.11 13.76
C LEU A 82 -12.16 22.93 12.48
N LEU A 83 -12.94 22.54 11.48
CA LEU A 83 -13.02 23.23 10.21
C LEU A 83 -14.28 24.09 10.12
N ALA A 84 -14.22 25.17 9.34
CA ALA A 84 -15.35 26.01 8.99
C ALA A 84 -15.80 25.77 7.53
N VAL A 85 -17.05 26.10 7.23
CA VAL A 85 -17.56 26.11 5.85
C VAL A 85 -16.72 27.06 4.99
N GLY A 86 -16.26 26.57 3.85
CA GLY A 86 -15.37 27.28 2.93
C GLY A 86 -13.88 26.95 3.14
N ASP A 87 -13.51 26.29 4.22
CA ASP A 87 -12.12 25.84 4.41
C ASP A 87 -11.72 24.84 3.34
N THR A 88 -10.60 25.08 2.69
CA THR A 88 -10.02 24.18 1.69
C THR A 88 -8.74 23.55 2.22
N ARG A 89 -8.67 22.22 2.23
CA ARG A 89 -7.55 21.43 2.73
C ARG A 89 -7.23 20.25 1.82
N ALA A 90 -6.01 19.76 1.91
CA ALA A 90 -5.66 18.43 1.43
C ALA A 90 -5.93 17.42 2.56
N PHE A 91 -6.88 16.53 2.33
CA PHE A 91 -7.28 15.49 3.26
C PHE A 91 -6.57 14.18 2.92
N PHE A 92 -6.04 13.52 3.94
CA PHE A 92 -5.47 12.18 3.91
C PHE A 92 -6.39 11.29 4.73
N THR A 93 -7.01 10.30 4.09
CA THR A 93 -8.13 9.58 4.70
C THR A 93 -8.04 8.08 4.47
N GLN A 94 -8.68 7.34 5.39
CA GLN A 94 -8.98 5.93 5.20
C GLN A 94 -10.49 5.74 5.06
N GLY A 95 -10.88 4.79 4.19
CA GLY A 95 -12.26 4.68 3.77
C GLY A 95 -13.15 3.91 4.72
N LEU A 96 -14.36 4.43 4.92
CA LEU A 96 -15.54 3.71 5.38
C LEU A 96 -16.58 3.88 4.27
N VAL A 97 -16.92 2.79 3.57
CA VAL A 97 -17.95 2.83 2.52
C VAL A 97 -19.30 2.52 3.14
N PHE A 98 -20.27 3.44 3.00
CA PHE A 98 -21.65 3.25 3.44
C PHE A 98 -22.61 3.39 2.25
N GLY A 99 -23.08 2.27 1.73
CA GLY A 99 -24.02 2.25 0.61
C GLY A 99 -23.44 2.90 -0.65
N GLU A 100 -24.19 3.81 -1.28
CA GLU A 100 -23.78 4.50 -2.52
C GLU A 100 -22.93 5.76 -2.26
N THR A 101 -22.73 6.14 -1.00
CA THR A 101 -21.98 7.35 -0.62
C THR A 101 -20.74 7.00 0.20
N LEU A 102 -19.70 7.81 0.07
CA LEU A 102 -18.41 7.60 0.71
C LEU A 102 -18.31 8.37 2.03
N GLY A 103 -18.10 7.64 3.12
CA GLY A 103 -17.63 8.17 4.40
C GLY A 103 -16.17 7.82 4.60
N VAL A 104 -15.39 8.73 5.16
CA VAL A 104 -13.97 8.53 5.42
C VAL A 104 -13.59 9.07 6.80
N THR A 105 -12.57 8.46 7.40
CA THR A 105 -11.93 8.97 8.61
C THR A 105 -10.64 9.68 8.23
N GLU A 106 -10.44 10.87 8.76
CA GLU A 106 -9.21 11.63 8.59
C GLU A 106 -8.04 10.92 9.30
N VAL A 107 -6.94 10.74 8.56
CA VAL A 107 -5.62 10.34 9.08
C VAL A 107 -4.78 11.58 9.39
N GLY A 108 -5.04 12.64 8.64
CA GLY A 108 -4.44 13.95 8.81
C GLY A 108 -4.76 14.85 7.63
N ARG A 109 -4.40 16.13 7.75
CA ARG A 109 -4.60 17.14 6.70
C ARG A 109 -3.43 18.12 6.59
N LEU A 110 -3.34 18.75 5.45
CA LEU A 110 -2.36 19.79 5.13
C LEU A 110 -3.05 20.98 4.46
N PRO A 111 -2.45 22.19 4.50
CA PRO A 111 -2.89 23.28 3.63
C PRO A 111 -2.84 22.88 2.17
N ALA A 112 -3.89 23.17 1.40
CA ALA A 112 -3.99 22.79 0.00
C ALA A 112 -2.84 23.32 -0.85
N GLU A 113 -2.41 24.56 -0.60
CA GLU A 113 -1.28 25.22 -1.28
C GLU A 113 0.08 24.51 -1.04
N THR A 114 0.23 23.86 0.10
CA THR A 114 1.45 23.07 0.40
C THR A 114 1.54 21.85 -0.51
N VAL A 115 0.42 21.15 -0.67
CA VAL A 115 0.34 19.97 -1.52
C VAL A 115 0.45 20.34 -3.00
N GLN A 116 -0.19 21.42 -3.44
CA GLN A 116 -0.11 21.89 -4.83
C GLN A 116 1.33 22.19 -5.26
N ARG A 117 2.16 22.76 -4.37
CA ARG A 117 3.59 22.99 -4.66
C ARG A 117 4.35 21.68 -4.91
N HIS A 118 4.07 20.62 -4.16
CA HIS A 118 4.70 19.30 -4.35
C HIS A 118 4.22 18.63 -5.64
N VAL A 119 2.93 18.75 -5.95
CA VAL A 119 2.33 18.21 -7.19
C VAL A 119 2.92 18.89 -8.44
N SER A 120 3.13 20.21 -8.40
CA SER A 120 3.67 20.98 -9.53
C SER A 120 5.13 20.65 -9.83
N LEU A 121 5.86 20.09 -8.87
CA LEU A 121 7.27 19.65 -9.04
C LEU A 121 7.36 18.22 -9.60
N ALA A 122 6.32 17.41 -9.43
CA ALA A 122 6.24 16.06 -9.96
C ALA A 122 5.55 16.10 -11.33
N ALA A 123 6.33 16.11 -12.42
CA ALA A 123 5.77 16.02 -13.78
C ALA A 123 5.01 14.69 -13.93
N THR A 124 3.68 14.74 -13.84
CA THR A 124 2.81 13.60 -14.08
C THR A 124 2.29 13.64 -15.51
N THR A 125 2.13 12.48 -16.13
CA THR A 125 1.38 12.36 -17.38
C THR A 125 -0.10 12.71 -17.10
N ALA A 126 -0.84 13.15 -18.12
CA ALA A 126 -2.23 13.63 -17.95
C ALA A 126 -3.18 12.61 -17.30
N ASP A 127 -2.86 11.32 -17.36
CA ASP A 127 -3.69 10.22 -16.83
C ASP A 127 -3.26 9.74 -15.42
N GLU A 128 -2.14 10.25 -14.88
CA GLU A 128 -1.67 9.87 -13.54
C GLU A 128 -2.21 10.81 -12.46
N LEU A 129 -2.62 10.23 -11.33
CA LEU A 129 -2.98 11.04 -10.16
C LEU A 129 -1.74 11.75 -9.60
N PRO A 130 -1.89 12.95 -9.01
CA PRO A 130 -0.79 13.78 -8.53
C PRO A 130 0.23 13.09 -7.61
N PHE A 131 -0.23 12.14 -6.78
CA PHE A 131 0.66 11.41 -5.86
C PHE A 131 1.17 10.08 -6.42
N SER A 132 0.94 9.74 -7.68
CA SER A 132 1.42 8.48 -8.27
C SER A 132 2.95 8.30 -8.14
N ALA A 133 3.71 9.38 -8.34
CA ALA A 133 5.17 9.35 -8.18
C ALA A 133 5.58 9.12 -6.71
N VAL A 134 4.93 9.80 -5.76
CA VAL A 134 5.17 9.62 -4.32
C VAL A 134 4.84 8.20 -3.88
N GLN A 135 3.71 7.66 -4.33
CA GLN A 135 3.31 6.27 -4.06
C GLN A 135 4.28 5.25 -4.66
N ARG A 136 4.79 5.51 -5.85
CA ARG A 136 5.82 4.66 -6.48
C ARG A 136 7.10 4.66 -5.65
N GLU A 137 7.52 5.84 -5.21
CA GLU A 137 8.68 6.03 -4.35
C GLU A 137 8.54 5.26 -3.04
N ILE A 138 7.40 5.38 -2.36
CA ILE A 138 7.09 4.64 -1.12
C ILE A 138 7.17 3.14 -1.35
N ARG A 139 6.51 2.61 -2.40
CA ARG A 139 6.54 1.18 -2.72
C ARG A 139 7.96 0.68 -3.02
N ASN A 140 8.78 1.49 -3.68
CA ASN A 140 10.17 1.12 -3.97
C ASN A 140 11.04 1.15 -2.72
N GLN A 141 10.77 2.06 -1.76
CA GLN A 141 11.43 2.06 -0.44
C GLN A 141 11.05 0.82 0.37
N ASP A 142 9.76 0.50 0.42
CA ASP A 142 9.24 -0.66 1.14
C ASP A 142 9.80 -1.97 0.55
N LEU A 143 9.85 -2.08 -0.80
CA LEU A 143 10.49 -3.21 -1.49
C LEU A 143 11.98 -3.32 -1.15
N ALA A 144 12.72 -2.21 -1.12
CA ALA A 144 14.14 -2.22 -0.79
C ALA A 144 14.38 -2.65 0.67
N ALA A 145 13.54 -2.18 1.60
CA ALA A 145 13.58 -2.60 3.00
C ALA A 145 13.28 -4.09 3.15
N HIS A 146 12.22 -4.58 2.48
CA HIS A 146 11.83 -5.99 2.51
C HIS A 146 12.92 -6.89 1.87
N ALA A 147 13.51 -6.46 0.75
CA ALA A 147 14.62 -7.17 0.12
C ALA A 147 15.90 -7.23 0.97
N ALA A 148 16.10 -6.26 1.87
CA ALA A 148 17.21 -6.27 2.80
C ALA A 148 17.01 -7.28 3.96
N GLU A 149 15.78 -7.65 4.27
CA GLU A 149 15.42 -8.65 5.28
C GLU A 149 15.40 -10.08 4.72
N ALA A 150 15.36 -10.24 3.38
CA ALA A 150 15.37 -11.53 2.73
C ALA A 150 16.77 -12.17 2.77
N ASP A 151 16.83 -13.50 2.97
CA ASP A 151 18.07 -14.27 2.93
C ASP A 151 18.64 -14.43 1.52
N ALA A 152 17.76 -14.35 0.51
CA ALA A 152 18.15 -14.30 -0.90
C ALA A 152 17.15 -13.55 -1.76
N VAL A 153 17.65 -12.85 -2.78
CA VAL A 153 16.85 -12.16 -3.80
C VAL A 153 17.27 -12.67 -5.17
N VAL A 154 16.33 -13.29 -5.90
CA VAL A 154 16.62 -13.94 -7.17
C VAL A 154 15.62 -13.59 -8.25
N VAL A 155 16.05 -13.58 -9.51
CA VAL A 155 15.14 -13.62 -10.66
C VAL A 155 15.03 -15.07 -11.11
N ALA A 156 13.82 -15.60 -11.13
CA ALA A 156 13.59 -17.01 -11.44
C ALA A 156 12.24 -17.22 -12.10
N THR A 157 12.10 -18.38 -12.76
CA THR A 157 10.82 -18.85 -13.33
C THR A 157 10.40 -20.12 -12.61
N VAL A 158 9.09 -20.24 -12.32
CA VAL A 158 8.54 -21.44 -11.67
C VAL A 158 8.57 -22.61 -12.64
N ALA A 159 9.39 -23.62 -12.37
CA ALA A 159 9.53 -24.81 -13.19
C ALA A 159 8.50 -25.90 -12.85
N GLY A 160 8.07 -25.98 -11.57
CA GLY A 160 7.12 -26.99 -11.12
C GLY A 160 6.61 -26.72 -9.72
N LEU A 161 5.50 -27.39 -9.39
CA LEU A 161 4.84 -27.30 -8.10
C LEU A 161 4.56 -28.71 -7.58
N GLU A 162 4.67 -28.90 -6.27
CA GLU A 162 4.43 -30.18 -5.60
C GLU A 162 3.73 -29.95 -4.26
N ASP A 163 2.66 -30.67 -4.03
CA ASP A 163 2.02 -30.75 -2.71
C ASP A 163 2.83 -31.68 -1.81
N LEU A 164 3.27 -31.16 -0.66
CA LEU A 164 4.06 -31.95 0.28
C LEU A 164 3.24 -32.91 1.13
N GLY A 165 1.91 -32.74 1.18
CA GLY A 165 1.03 -33.59 1.99
C GLY A 165 1.38 -33.58 3.48
N LEU A 166 2.02 -32.51 3.99
CA LEU A 166 2.40 -32.43 5.39
C LEU A 166 1.17 -32.34 6.29
N PRO A 167 1.17 -33.04 7.44
CA PRO A 167 0.03 -33.00 8.34
C PRO A 167 -0.18 -31.59 8.89
N SER A 168 -1.45 -31.14 8.90
CA SER A 168 -1.85 -29.91 9.56
C SER A 168 -2.13 -30.17 11.04
N TYR A 169 -1.41 -29.50 11.93
CA TYR A 169 -1.56 -29.67 13.37
C TYR A 169 -2.50 -28.66 14.03
N SER A 170 -3.02 -27.72 13.27
CA SER A 170 -3.99 -26.74 13.76
C SER A 170 -4.90 -26.23 12.63
N GLU A 171 -6.05 -25.68 12.99
CA GLU A 171 -7.02 -25.09 12.04
C GLU A 171 -6.38 -24.00 11.16
N HIS A 172 -5.39 -23.27 11.69
CA HIS A 172 -4.69 -22.19 10.98
C HIS A 172 -3.30 -22.60 10.46
N ALA A 173 -2.95 -23.88 10.52
CA ALA A 173 -1.69 -24.34 9.98
C ALA A 173 -1.71 -24.24 8.44
N PRO A 174 -0.64 -23.77 7.81
CA PRO A 174 -0.60 -23.69 6.36
C PRO A 174 -0.48 -25.07 5.73
N HIS A 175 -1.15 -25.25 4.60
CA HIS A 175 -0.88 -26.38 3.71
C HIS A 175 0.34 -26.06 2.88
N TRP A 176 1.45 -26.75 3.15
CA TRP A 176 2.73 -26.46 2.51
C TRP A 176 2.87 -27.11 1.16
N TRP A 177 3.19 -26.30 0.16
CA TRP A 177 3.59 -26.72 -1.16
C TRP A 177 5.04 -26.36 -1.42
N ARG A 178 5.67 -27.06 -2.35
CA ARG A 178 7.02 -26.80 -2.83
C ARG A 178 6.97 -26.32 -4.27
N ALA A 179 7.53 -25.13 -4.52
CA ALA A 179 7.83 -24.65 -5.86
C ALA A 179 9.29 -24.96 -6.20
N THR A 180 9.52 -25.40 -7.42
CA THR A 180 10.86 -25.46 -8.01
C THR A 180 11.05 -24.24 -8.87
N LEU A 181 12.07 -23.45 -8.58
CA LEU A 181 12.43 -22.22 -9.32
C LEU A 181 13.69 -22.47 -10.15
N ASP A 182 13.62 -22.16 -11.46
CA ASP A 182 14.80 -22.07 -12.33
C ASP A 182 15.37 -20.65 -12.20
N VAL A 183 16.46 -20.50 -11.44
CA VAL A 183 17.12 -19.23 -11.14
C VAL A 183 17.97 -18.79 -12.32
N SER A 184 17.62 -17.66 -12.91
CA SER A 184 18.37 -17.04 -14.03
C SER A 184 19.36 -15.95 -13.55
N HIS A 185 19.08 -15.33 -12.39
CA HIS A 185 19.95 -14.29 -11.81
C HIS A 185 19.83 -14.26 -10.28
N VAL A 186 20.95 -14.06 -9.61
CA VAL A 186 21.03 -13.87 -8.17
C VAL A 186 21.44 -12.43 -7.89
N GLU A 187 20.56 -11.66 -7.25
CA GLU A 187 20.82 -10.27 -6.88
C GLU A 187 21.45 -10.17 -5.49
N ALA A 188 21.03 -11.04 -4.55
CA ALA A 188 21.56 -11.09 -3.20
C ALA A 188 21.44 -12.49 -2.62
N GLY A 189 22.26 -12.78 -1.60
CA GLY A 189 22.26 -14.06 -0.89
C GLY A 189 23.21 -15.09 -1.50
N ALA A 190 23.39 -16.21 -0.79
CA ALA A 190 24.28 -17.29 -1.18
C ALA A 190 23.51 -18.39 -1.94
N VAL A 191 22.95 -18.04 -3.09
CA VAL A 191 22.23 -18.95 -3.98
C VAL A 191 23.05 -19.15 -5.25
N GLU A 192 23.27 -20.39 -5.66
CA GLU A 192 23.86 -20.67 -6.97
C GLU A 192 22.79 -20.63 -8.07
N PRO A 193 23.12 -20.11 -9.28
CA PRO A 193 22.24 -20.22 -10.44
C PRO A 193 21.89 -21.70 -10.72
N GLY A 194 20.62 -21.94 -11.09
CA GLY A 194 20.11 -23.28 -11.32
C GLY A 194 18.77 -23.52 -10.65
N ARG A 195 18.50 -24.75 -10.26
CA ARG A 195 17.23 -25.10 -9.62
C ARG A 195 17.30 -25.00 -8.11
N ILE A 196 16.35 -24.30 -7.52
CA ILE A 196 16.15 -24.24 -6.07
C ILE A 196 14.72 -24.63 -5.71
N SER A 197 14.55 -25.10 -4.48
CA SER A 197 13.25 -25.41 -3.91
C SER A 197 12.83 -24.34 -2.93
N VAL A 198 11.55 -23.92 -3.01
CA VAL A 198 10.96 -22.88 -2.16
C VAL A 198 9.62 -23.36 -1.63
N LEU A 199 9.39 -23.28 -0.33
CA LEU A 199 8.10 -23.58 0.28
C LEU A 199 7.18 -22.37 0.21
N TYR A 200 5.90 -22.62 0.01
CA TYR A 200 4.88 -21.60 0.14
C TYR A 200 3.60 -22.18 0.75
N PRO A 201 2.87 -21.38 1.56
CA PRO A 201 1.60 -21.80 2.13
C PRO A 201 0.48 -21.67 1.09
N SER A 202 -0.05 -22.81 0.63
CA SER A 202 -1.23 -22.84 -0.24
C SER A 202 -2.49 -22.95 0.60
N SER A 203 -2.90 -21.83 1.24
CA SER A 203 -4.06 -21.78 2.12
C SER A 203 -4.87 -20.52 1.88
N GLU A 204 -6.20 -20.63 1.95
CA GLU A 204 -7.15 -19.52 1.90
C GLU A 204 -7.39 -18.89 3.30
N ASP A 205 -6.77 -19.44 4.35
CA ASP A 205 -6.82 -18.88 5.69
C ASP A 205 -6.34 -17.41 5.69
N VAL A 206 -6.97 -16.59 6.51
CA VAL A 206 -6.69 -15.15 6.60
C VAL A 206 -5.22 -14.85 6.87
N ARG A 207 -4.49 -15.75 7.54
CA ARG A 207 -3.06 -15.62 7.82
C ARG A 207 -2.19 -15.83 6.59
N TRP A 208 -2.61 -16.66 5.64
CA TRP A 208 -1.77 -17.15 4.55
C TRP A 208 -2.25 -16.75 3.16
N ARG A 209 -3.51 -16.27 3.04
CA ARG A 209 -4.10 -15.92 1.74
C ARG A 209 -3.32 -14.85 0.98
N HIS A 210 -2.62 -13.98 1.71
CA HIS A 210 -1.84 -12.89 1.12
C HIS A 210 -0.49 -13.35 0.55
N VAL A 211 0.06 -14.48 1.01
CA VAL A 211 1.32 -15.01 0.51
C VAL A 211 1.16 -15.46 -0.95
N PRO A 212 2.12 -15.14 -1.84
CA PRO A 212 2.06 -15.53 -3.24
C PRO A 212 1.83 -17.02 -3.43
N LYS A 213 0.95 -17.37 -4.38
CA LYS A 213 0.75 -18.75 -4.86
C LYS A 213 1.42 -18.85 -6.22
N PRO A 214 2.67 -19.38 -6.30
CA PRO A 214 3.38 -19.52 -7.55
C PRO A 214 2.59 -20.29 -8.60
N LEU A 215 2.73 -19.91 -9.87
CA LEU A 215 2.11 -20.61 -11.01
C LEU A 215 3.21 -21.15 -11.94
N PRO A 216 3.06 -22.35 -12.51
CA PRO A 216 4.03 -22.90 -13.45
C PRO A 216 4.30 -21.94 -14.62
N GLY A 217 5.56 -21.74 -14.95
CA GLY A 217 5.99 -20.80 -16.00
C GLY A 217 6.00 -19.34 -15.59
N GLN A 218 5.61 -18.98 -14.36
CA GLN A 218 5.58 -17.60 -13.86
C GLN A 218 7.00 -17.08 -13.63
N PRO A 219 7.47 -16.06 -14.39
CA PRO A 219 8.73 -15.38 -14.12
C PRO A 219 8.55 -14.29 -13.08
N GLY A 220 9.59 -14.02 -12.27
CA GLY A 220 9.51 -12.95 -11.29
C GLY A 220 10.81 -12.67 -10.56
N LEU A 221 10.78 -11.61 -9.76
CA LEU A 221 11.73 -11.32 -8.71
C LEU A 221 11.17 -11.96 -7.42
N TRP A 222 11.97 -12.80 -6.79
CA TRP A 222 11.58 -13.57 -5.60
C TRP A 222 12.46 -13.16 -4.42
N LEU A 223 11.83 -12.79 -3.31
CA LEU A 223 12.47 -12.50 -2.03
C LEU A 223 12.28 -13.73 -1.16
N LEU A 224 13.38 -14.40 -0.81
CA LEU A 224 13.37 -15.73 -0.23
C LEU A 224 13.84 -15.67 1.22
N HIS A 225 13.10 -16.34 2.10
CA HIS A 225 13.44 -16.44 3.53
C HIS A 225 13.88 -17.86 3.86
N GLY A 226 14.93 -17.99 4.65
CA GLY A 226 15.46 -19.29 5.07
C GLY A 226 14.43 -20.10 5.84
N THR A 227 14.39 -21.40 5.58
CA THR A 227 13.59 -22.32 6.38
C THR A 227 14.33 -22.74 7.64
N SER A 228 13.57 -23.15 8.66
CA SER A 228 14.10 -23.65 9.92
C SER A 228 13.24 -24.82 10.43
N GLY A 229 13.79 -25.56 11.40
CA GLY A 229 13.10 -26.70 12.00
C GLY A 229 12.78 -27.79 10.97
N GLU A 230 11.62 -28.40 11.08
CA GLU A 230 11.17 -29.52 10.22
C GLU A 230 11.06 -29.11 8.74
N LEU A 231 10.71 -27.87 8.46
CA LEU A 231 10.56 -27.37 7.08
C LEU A 231 11.88 -27.34 6.31
N ALA A 232 13.02 -27.20 7.00
CA ALA A 232 14.33 -27.17 6.37
C ALA A 232 14.68 -28.49 5.66
N ALA A 233 14.08 -29.61 6.05
CA ALA A 233 14.23 -30.90 5.37
C ALA A 233 13.56 -30.94 3.98
N HIS A 234 12.61 -30.04 3.71
CA HIS A 234 11.82 -30.03 2.48
C HIS A 234 12.31 -29.00 1.45
N ALA A 235 12.79 -27.83 1.89
CA ALA A 235 13.42 -26.83 1.04
C ALA A 235 14.25 -25.83 1.86
N PRO A 236 15.31 -25.23 1.28
CA PRO A 236 16.14 -24.25 1.97
C PRO A 236 15.43 -22.90 2.18
N TYR A 237 14.42 -22.58 1.36
CA TYR A 237 13.75 -21.28 1.37
C TYR A 237 12.23 -21.41 1.44
N ARG A 238 11.58 -20.33 1.85
CA ARG A 238 10.12 -20.19 1.90
C ARG A 238 9.67 -18.78 1.57
N LEU A 239 8.38 -18.62 1.18
CA LEU A 239 7.67 -17.36 1.06
C LEU A 239 6.81 -17.13 2.31
N LEU A 240 6.78 -15.91 2.82
CA LEU A 240 6.10 -15.53 4.07
C LEU A 240 5.15 -14.35 3.89
N ASP A 241 5.46 -13.45 2.93
CA ASP A 241 4.76 -12.18 2.76
C ASP A 241 4.24 -11.98 1.33
N ALA A 242 3.28 -11.07 1.18
CA ALA A 242 2.73 -10.67 -0.12
C ALA A 242 3.81 -10.12 -1.07
N ASP A 243 4.79 -9.44 -0.51
CA ASP A 243 5.85 -8.76 -1.26
C ASP A 243 7.03 -9.69 -1.63
N ASP A 244 7.01 -10.94 -1.22
CA ASP A 244 8.04 -11.94 -1.57
C ASP A 244 8.08 -12.30 -3.06
N TYR A 245 7.02 -11.97 -3.81
CA TYR A 245 7.01 -12.04 -5.26
C TYR A 245 6.74 -10.67 -5.87
N GLN A 246 7.59 -10.28 -6.80
CA GLN A 246 7.45 -9.05 -7.58
C GLN A 246 7.65 -9.34 -9.08
N PRO A 247 7.06 -8.54 -9.98
CA PRO A 247 7.42 -8.59 -11.39
C PRO A 247 8.93 -8.41 -11.58
N ALA A 248 9.55 -9.15 -12.52
CA ALA A 248 11.00 -9.14 -12.73
C ALA A 248 11.56 -7.72 -13.02
N GLN A 249 10.75 -6.83 -13.61
CA GLN A 249 11.11 -5.44 -13.89
C GLN A 249 11.46 -4.64 -12.61
N LYS A 250 10.94 -5.06 -11.45
CA LYS A 250 11.22 -4.44 -10.16
C LYS A 250 12.68 -4.57 -9.71
N LEU A 251 13.44 -5.44 -10.34
CA LEU A 251 14.89 -5.53 -10.10
C LEU A 251 15.61 -4.21 -10.43
N ALA A 252 15.20 -3.51 -11.49
CA ALA A 252 15.79 -2.22 -11.83
C ALA A 252 15.56 -1.18 -10.72
N ASP A 253 14.29 -1.07 -10.26
CA ASP A 253 13.92 -0.16 -9.17
C ASP A 253 14.70 -0.47 -7.87
N LEU A 254 14.94 -1.76 -7.59
CA LEU A 254 15.69 -2.20 -6.42
C LEU A 254 17.18 -1.81 -6.51
N ARG A 255 17.78 -1.92 -7.70
CA ARG A 255 19.20 -1.58 -7.93
C ARG A 255 19.50 -0.10 -7.84
N GLU A 256 18.57 0.75 -8.26
CA GLU A 256 18.75 2.22 -8.18
C GLU A 256 18.84 2.73 -6.74
N ARG A 257 18.55 1.88 -5.74
CA ARG A 257 18.50 2.23 -4.31
C ARG A 257 19.56 1.57 -3.45
N ARG A 258 20.38 0.73 -4.04
CA ARG A 258 21.55 0.11 -3.39
C ARG A 258 22.82 0.89 -3.71
#